data_cafdea39195271bfe1c6e135b6f5ef08
#
_entry.id   cafdea39195271bfe1c6e135b6f5ef08
#
_cell.length_a   1.000
_cell.length_b   1.000
_cell.length_c   1.000
_cell.angle_alpha   90.00
_cell.angle_beta   90.00
_cell.angle_gamma   90.00
#
_symmetry.space_group_name_H-M   'P 1'
#
loop_
_entity.id
_entity.type
_entity.pdbx_description
1 polymer ?
#
loop_
_entity_poly.entity_id
_entity_poly.type
_entity_poly.pdbx_seq_one_letter_code
_entity_poly.pdbx_strand_id
1 'polypeptide(L)'
;MMLLITEVNEDINLVCEEDSSGKKGFRIEGIFMQAEKVNRNGRRYPRTTLMNETNRYNEKYVKKNRALGELGHPEGPTVNLERVSHLITDLDFDGDNIIGKAKILETPYGKIVQNLIEGGAKVGVSSR
;
A
#
# COMPACT_ATOMS: atom_id res chain seq x y z
N MET A 1 -5.12 -8.88 6.54
CA MET A 1 -4.04 -7.89 6.41
C MET A 1 -4.59 -6.67 5.68
N MET A 2 -4.40 -5.51 6.21
CA MET A 2 -4.75 -4.25 5.56
C MET A 2 -3.49 -3.38 5.49
N LEU A 3 -3.22 -2.80 4.33
CA LEU A 3 -2.06 -1.93 4.14
C LEU A 3 -2.48 -0.46 4.23
N LEU A 4 -1.67 0.32 4.92
CA LEU A 4 -1.94 1.72 5.23
C LEU A 4 -0.80 2.59 4.73
N ILE A 5 -1.12 3.76 4.21
CA ILE A 5 -0.11 4.79 3.94
C ILE A 5 0.05 5.61 5.20
N THR A 6 1.26 5.66 5.72
CA THR A 6 1.56 6.32 6.99
C THR A 6 2.81 7.19 6.87
N GLU A 7 3.03 8.01 7.88
CA GLU A 7 4.22 8.84 8.02
C GLU A 7 5.39 8.01 8.53
N VAL A 8 6.02 7.23 7.66
CA VAL A 8 7.23 6.46 7.96
C VAL A 8 8.32 6.77 6.94
N ASN A 9 9.59 6.65 7.36
CA ASN A 9 10.75 6.98 6.53
C ASN A 9 11.10 5.87 5.54
N GLU A 10 10.11 5.33 4.88
CA GLU A 10 10.32 4.32 3.85
C GLU A 10 10.08 4.96 2.49
N ASP A 11 10.97 4.66 1.55
CA ASP A 11 10.86 5.24 0.22
C ASP A 11 9.86 4.44 -0.61
N ILE A 12 8.75 5.05 -0.93
CA ILE A 12 7.90 4.58 -2.02
C ILE A 12 7.96 5.58 -3.16
N ASN A 13 8.02 5.07 -4.36
CA ASN A 13 8.12 5.89 -5.56
C ASN A 13 6.73 6.22 -6.09
N LEU A 14 6.47 7.49 -6.32
CA LEU A 14 5.27 7.92 -7.03
C LEU A 14 5.53 7.81 -8.53
N VAL A 15 4.66 7.08 -9.21
CA VAL A 15 4.69 6.98 -10.67
C VAL A 15 3.45 7.66 -11.22
N CYS A 16 3.65 8.62 -12.13
CA CYS A 16 2.58 9.29 -12.83
C CYS A 16 2.49 8.72 -14.25
N GLU A 17 1.32 8.24 -14.64
CA GLU A 17 1.08 7.68 -15.95
C GLU A 17 -0.07 8.42 -16.64
N GLU A 18 0.02 8.60 -17.98
CA GLU A 18 -1.07 9.11 -18.78
C GLU A 18 -1.71 7.96 -19.57
N ASP A 19 -3.02 7.90 -19.57
CA ASP A 19 -3.74 6.96 -20.43
C ASP A 19 -3.86 7.49 -21.87
N SER A 20 -4.48 6.70 -22.75
CA SER A 20 -4.65 7.05 -24.15
C SER A 20 -5.52 8.31 -24.38
N SER A 21 -6.29 8.72 -23.38
CA SER A 21 -7.11 9.94 -23.42
C SER A 21 -6.40 11.17 -22.86
N GLY A 22 -5.16 11.02 -22.38
CA GLY A 22 -4.39 12.09 -21.75
C GLY A 22 -4.67 12.29 -20.27
N LYS A 23 -5.50 11.44 -19.67
CA LYS A 23 -5.79 11.49 -18.24
C LYS A 23 -4.62 10.93 -17.44
N LYS A 24 -4.16 11.70 -16.46
CA LYS A 24 -3.08 11.29 -15.56
C LYS A 24 -3.60 10.35 -14.46
N GLY A 25 -2.89 9.24 -14.26
CA GLY A 25 -3.07 8.34 -13.13
C GLY A 25 -1.82 8.32 -12.26
N PHE A 26 -1.99 8.03 -10.99
CA PHE A 26 -0.89 7.98 -10.02
C PHE A 26 -0.83 6.59 -9.41
N ARG A 27 0.40 6.08 -9.27
CA ARG A 27 0.68 4.79 -8.68
C ARG A 27 1.87 4.93 -7.74
N ILE A 28 1.85 4.19 -6.65
CA ILE A 28 3.01 4.04 -5.78
C ILE A 28 3.59 2.65 -5.93
N GLU A 29 4.90 2.55 -5.84
CA GLU A 29 5.65 1.29 -5.89
C GLU A 29 6.74 1.30 -4.83
N GLY A 30 7.05 0.14 -4.28
CA GLY A 30 8.14 0.00 -3.35
C GLY A 30 8.04 -1.24 -2.50
N ILE A 31 8.84 -1.27 -1.43
CA ILE A 31 8.80 -2.35 -0.45
C ILE A 31 7.67 -2.06 0.51
N PHE A 32 6.63 -2.90 0.49
CA PHE A 32 5.47 -2.71 1.36
C PHE A 32 5.62 -3.45 2.69
N MET A 33 6.29 -4.58 2.70
CA MET A 33 6.55 -5.36 3.92
C MET A 33 7.86 -6.12 3.80
N GLN A 34 8.45 -6.50 4.95
CA GLN A 34 9.66 -7.31 5.00
C GLN A 34 9.48 -8.47 5.98
N ALA A 35 9.85 -9.67 5.52
CA ALA A 35 9.90 -10.85 6.38
C ALA A 35 11.18 -10.82 7.22
N GLU A 36 11.16 -11.52 8.36
CA GLU A 36 12.33 -11.77 9.20
C GLU A 36 13.01 -10.50 9.77
N LYS A 37 12.34 -9.36 9.71
CA LYS A 37 12.86 -8.10 10.22
C LYS A 37 11.82 -7.43 11.12
N VAL A 38 12.25 -6.90 12.26
CA VAL A 38 11.38 -6.15 13.16
C VAL A 38 10.98 -4.84 12.48
N ASN A 39 9.68 -4.63 12.32
CA ASN A 39 9.14 -3.41 11.73
C ASN A 39 8.97 -2.30 12.79
N ARG A 40 8.48 -1.14 12.37
CA ARG A 40 8.29 0.00 13.26
C ARG A 40 7.26 -0.22 14.36
N ASN A 41 6.33 -1.16 14.14
CA ASN A 41 5.35 -1.55 15.15
C ASN A 41 5.89 -2.58 16.15
N GLY A 42 7.17 -2.92 16.08
CA GLY A 42 7.80 -3.91 16.92
C GLY A 42 7.45 -5.36 16.56
N ARG A 43 6.88 -5.58 15.38
CA ARG A 43 6.48 -6.91 14.90
C ARG A 43 7.53 -7.48 13.97
N ARG A 44 7.68 -8.79 14.03
CA ARG A 44 8.50 -9.55 13.10
C ARG A 44 7.64 -10.63 12.46
N TYR A 45 7.62 -10.69 11.15
CA TYR A 45 6.87 -11.70 10.41
C TYR A 45 7.81 -12.81 9.95
N PRO A 46 7.63 -14.05 10.39
CA PRO A 46 8.33 -15.18 9.79
C PRO A 46 8.01 -15.28 8.31
N ARG A 47 8.99 -15.66 7.50
CA ARG A 47 8.85 -15.76 6.04
C ARG A 47 7.64 -16.58 5.64
N THR A 48 7.49 -17.79 6.18
CA THR A 48 6.38 -18.68 5.84
C THR A 48 5.03 -18.05 6.17
N THR A 49 4.91 -17.43 7.33
CA THR A 49 3.68 -16.74 7.75
C THR A 49 3.34 -15.60 6.78
N LEU A 50 4.34 -14.80 6.46
CA LEU A 50 4.13 -13.65 5.57
C LEU A 50 3.81 -14.10 4.15
N MET A 51 4.45 -15.17 3.65
CA MET A 51 4.13 -15.74 2.35
C MET A 51 2.70 -16.25 2.29
N ASN A 52 2.27 -16.99 3.31
CA ASN A 52 0.91 -17.53 3.36
C ASN A 52 -0.13 -16.42 3.40
N GLU A 53 0.08 -15.39 4.22
CA GLU A 53 -0.83 -14.25 4.31
C GLU A 53 -0.85 -13.43 3.02
N THR A 54 0.28 -13.22 2.40
CA THR A 54 0.37 -12.49 1.14
C THR A 54 -0.35 -13.24 0.03
N ASN A 55 -0.16 -14.55 -0.07
CA ASN A 55 -0.86 -15.37 -1.06
C ASN A 55 -2.36 -15.36 -0.83
N ARG A 56 -2.79 -15.48 0.43
CA ARG A 56 -4.21 -15.39 0.79
C ARG A 56 -4.81 -14.03 0.42
N TYR A 57 -4.09 -12.96 0.73
CA TYR A 57 -4.54 -11.60 0.43
C TYR A 57 -4.63 -11.35 -1.08
N ASN A 58 -3.64 -11.83 -1.85
CA ASN A 58 -3.68 -11.75 -3.31
C ASN A 58 -4.91 -12.46 -3.89
N GLU A 59 -5.19 -13.67 -3.43
CA GLU A 59 -6.32 -14.45 -3.96
C GLU A 59 -7.67 -13.86 -3.57
N LYS A 60 -7.81 -13.41 -2.32
CA LYS A 60 -9.10 -12.95 -1.79
C LYS A 60 -9.41 -11.48 -2.08
N TYR A 61 -8.38 -10.66 -2.22
CA TYR A 61 -8.58 -9.22 -2.31
C TYR A 61 -7.93 -8.58 -3.53
N VAL A 62 -6.64 -8.80 -3.76
CA VAL A 62 -5.92 -8.12 -4.86
C VAL A 62 -6.50 -8.51 -6.21
N LYS A 63 -6.63 -9.80 -6.49
CA LYS A 63 -7.16 -10.30 -7.76
C LYS A 63 -8.63 -9.95 -7.99
N LYS A 64 -9.35 -9.62 -6.93
CA LYS A 64 -10.77 -9.26 -7.00
C LYS A 64 -11.00 -7.75 -6.94
N ASN A 65 -9.96 -6.96 -7.02
CA ASN A 65 -10.01 -5.49 -6.90
C ASN A 65 -10.66 -5.01 -5.60
N ARG A 66 -10.38 -5.72 -4.51
CA ARG A 66 -10.93 -5.44 -3.17
C ARG A 66 -9.85 -5.08 -2.15
N ALA A 67 -8.60 -4.97 -2.57
CA ALA A 67 -7.47 -4.66 -1.70
C ALA A 67 -7.36 -3.15 -1.47
N LEU A 68 -8.37 -2.59 -0.85
CA LEU A 68 -8.43 -1.15 -0.55
C LEU A 68 -7.58 -0.82 0.68
N GLY A 69 -6.92 0.32 0.64
CA GLY A 69 -6.12 0.82 1.75
C GLY A 69 -6.50 2.24 2.14
N GLU A 70 -6.16 2.61 3.35
CA GLU A 70 -6.50 3.90 3.93
C GLU A 70 -5.26 4.72 4.23
N LEU A 71 -5.45 6.02 4.33
CA LEU A 71 -4.42 6.95 4.81
C LEU A 71 -4.48 7.04 6.33
N GLY A 72 -3.33 6.87 6.98
CA GLY A 72 -3.22 6.95 8.43
C GLY A 72 -3.57 5.66 9.15
N HIS A 73 -3.87 5.76 10.42
CA HIS A 73 -4.23 4.63 11.28
C HIS A 73 -5.70 4.69 11.67
N PRO A 74 -6.60 4.06 10.89
CA PRO A 74 -8.02 4.06 11.25
C PRO A 74 -8.28 3.18 12.47
N GLU A 75 -9.32 3.50 13.19
CA GLU A 75 -9.84 2.66 14.27
C GLU A 75 -10.64 1.49 13.69
N GLY A 76 -10.56 0.33 14.34
CA GLY A 76 -11.32 -0.85 13.95
C GLY A 76 -10.65 -1.70 12.86
N PRO A 77 -11.12 -2.95 12.68
CA PRO A 77 -10.49 -3.92 11.79
C PRO A 77 -10.97 -3.88 10.35
N THR A 78 -11.98 -3.09 10.05
CA THR A 78 -12.61 -3.03 8.72
C THR A 78 -12.21 -1.76 7.98
N VAL A 79 -12.21 -1.84 6.65
CA VAL A 79 -11.95 -0.70 5.79
C VAL A 79 -13.13 0.27 5.85
N ASN A 80 -12.84 1.55 6.09
CA ASN A 80 -13.83 2.61 5.98
C ASN A 80 -13.72 3.22 4.58
N LEU A 81 -14.75 3.04 3.77
CA LEU A 81 -14.75 3.48 2.39
C LEU A 81 -14.59 5.00 2.23
N GLU A 82 -14.97 5.78 3.22
CA GLU A 82 -14.78 7.23 3.19
C GLU A 82 -13.30 7.63 3.29
N ARG A 83 -12.47 6.78 3.88
CA ARG A 83 -11.04 7.03 4.12
C ARG A 83 -10.13 6.36 3.11
N VAL A 84 -10.68 5.63 2.16
CA VAL A 84 -9.88 4.91 1.16
C VAL A 84 -9.07 5.88 0.33
N SER A 85 -7.77 5.60 0.21
CA SER A 85 -6.83 6.40 -0.57
C SER A 85 -6.22 5.64 -1.74
N HIS A 86 -6.14 4.32 -1.66
CA HIS A 86 -5.45 3.54 -2.68
C HIS A 86 -6.04 2.13 -2.81
N LEU A 87 -5.73 1.51 -3.95
CA LEU A 87 -6.08 0.14 -4.28
C LEU A 87 -4.79 -0.62 -4.60
N ILE A 88 -4.49 -1.65 -3.82
CA ILE A 88 -3.33 -2.50 -4.06
C ILE A 88 -3.57 -3.32 -5.33
N THR A 89 -2.66 -3.24 -6.27
CA THR A 89 -2.76 -3.96 -7.55
C THR A 89 -1.81 -5.13 -7.66
N ASP A 90 -0.68 -5.09 -6.95
CA ASP A 90 0.34 -6.13 -7.00
C ASP A 90 1.04 -6.27 -5.66
N LEU A 91 1.29 -7.51 -5.26
CA LEU A 91 2.15 -7.87 -4.14
C LEU A 91 2.95 -9.10 -4.53
N ASP A 92 4.27 -8.96 -4.66
CA ASP A 92 5.17 -10.03 -5.07
C ASP A 92 6.36 -10.14 -4.12
N PHE A 93 6.87 -11.35 -3.96
CA PHE A 93 8.08 -11.58 -3.18
C PHE A 93 9.34 -11.34 -4.00
N ASP A 94 10.30 -10.65 -3.38
CA ASP A 94 11.67 -10.54 -3.85
C ASP A 94 12.57 -10.79 -2.62
N GLY A 95 13.03 -12.05 -2.46
CA GLY A 95 13.71 -12.46 -1.24
C GLY A 95 12.78 -12.37 -0.04
N ASP A 96 13.17 -11.60 0.97
CA ASP A 96 12.36 -11.34 2.16
C ASP A 96 11.49 -10.09 2.04
N ASN A 97 11.56 -9.41 0.90
CA ASN A 97 10.78 -8.19 0.67
C ASN A 97 9.49 -8.51 -0.08
N ILE A 98 8.42 -7.84 0.29
CA ILE A 98 7.22 -7.80 -0.52
C ILE A 98 7.22 -6.49 -1.28
N ILE A 99 7.38 -6.60 -2.61
CA ILE A 99 7.31 -5.46 -3.51
C ILE A 99 5.85 -5.26 -3.87
N GLY A 100 5.35 -4.07 -3.61
CA GLY A 100 3.97 -3.73 -3.86
C GLY A 100 3.79 -2.63 -4.87
N LYS A 101 2.62 -2.65 -5.50
CA LYS A 101 2.14 -1.56 -6.34
C LYS A 101 0.72 -1.25 -5.92
N ALA A 102 0.40 0.04 -5.89
CA ALA A 102 -0.95 0.48 -5.56
C ALA A 102 -1.33 1.67 -6.44
N LYS A 103 -2.55 1.65 -6.92
CA LYS A 103 -3.14 2.79 -7.62
C LYS A 103 -3.66 3.78 -6.60
N ILE A 104 -3.25 5.04 -6.70
CA ILE A 104 -3.82 6.12 -5.89
C ILE A 104 -5.16 6.49 -6.51
N LEU A 105 -6.21 6.40 -5.71
CA LEU A 105 -7.56 6.69 -6.16
C LEU A 105 -7.85 8.19 -6.09
N GLU A 106 -8.81 8.65 -6.90
CA GLU A 106 -9.23 10.05 -6.87
C GLU A 106 -10.30 10.32 -5.80
N THR A 107 -10.17 9.65 -4.67
CA THR A 107 -10.95 9.92 -3.47
C THR A 107 -10.37 11.13 -2.73
N PRO A 108 -11.09 11.74 -1.79
CA PRO A 108 -10.54 12.84 -0.99
C PRO A 108 -9.21 12.48 -0.32
N TYR A 109 -9.10 11.31 0.28
CA TYR A 109 -7.87 10.85 0.93
C TYR A 109 -6.79 10.47 -0.07
N GLY A 110 -7.16 9.94 -1.23
CA GLY A 110 -6.22 9.68 -2.32
C GLY A 110 -5.58 10.97 -2.86
N LYS A 111 -6.35 12.01 -2.98
CA LYS A 111 -5.87 13.34 -3.38
C LYS A 111 -4.86 13.89 -2.37
N ILE A 112 -5.10 13.69 -1.09
CA ILE A 112 -4.18 14.10 -0.03
C ILE A 112 -2.84 13.36 -0.18
N VAL A 113 -2.87 12.04 -0.38
CA VAL A 113 -1.66 11.23 -0.59
C VAL A 113 -0.88 11.72 -1.80
N GLN A 114 -1.57 11.92 -2.91
CA GLN A 114 -0.96 12.41 -4.15
C GLN A 114 -0.26 13.76 -3.92
N ASN A 115 -0.93 14.71 -3.28
CA ASN A 115 -0.38 16.03 -3.02
C ASN A 115 0.82 15.99 -2.07
N LEU A 116 0.78 15.12 -1.05
CA LEU A 116 1.89 14.96 -0.12
C LEU A 116 3.14 14.44 -0.84
N ILE A 117 3.00 13.40 -1.65
CA ILE A 117 4.14 12.81 -2.36
C ILE A 117 4.67 13.76 -3.42
N GLU A 118 3.82 14.42 -4.20
CA GLU A 118 4.22 15.41 -5.19
C GLU A 118 4.94 16.60 -4.54
N GLY A 119 4.55 16.96 -3.32
CA GLY A 119 5.20 18.02 -2.54
C GLY A 119 6.51 17.61 -1.89
N GLY A 120 6.94 16.37 -2.07
CA GLY A 120 8.22 15.89 -1.54
C GLY A 120 8.13 15.20 -0.17
N ALA A 121 6.94 14.99 0.35
CA ALA A 121 6.78 14.28 1.62
C ALA A 121 7.15 12.80 1.47
N LYS A 122 7.89 12.27 2.45
CA LYS A 122 8.20 10.85 2.53
C LYS A 122 7.07 10.12 3.24
N VAL A 123 6.51 9.14 2.60
CA VAL A 123 5.48 8.29 3.19
C VAL A 123 5.87 6.83 3.00
N GLY A 124 5.32 5.96 3.81
CA GLY A 124 5.58 4.53 3.74
C GLY A 124 4.29 3.73 3.86
N VAL A 125 4.41 2.42 3.72
CA VAL A 125 3.29 1.50 3.84
C VAL A 125 3.48 0.67 5.10
N SER A 126 2.43 0.54 5.91
CA SER A 126 2.43 -0.34 7.06
C SER A 126 1.24 -1.28 7.01
N SER A 127 1.37 -2.42 7.70
CA SER A 127 0.28 -3.36 7.85
C SER A 127 -0.47 -3.13 9.16
N ARG A 128 -1.70 -3.55 9.16
CA ARG A 128 -2.53 -3.53 10.34
C ARG A 128 -2.94 -4.91 10.78
#